data_c113b3af2301c76cd781f42e18a12acc
#
_entry.id   c113b3af2301c76cd781f42e18a12acc
#
_cell.length_a   1.000
_cell.length_b   1.000
_cell.length_c   1.000
_cell.angle_alpha   90.00
_cell.angle_beta   90.00
_cell.angle_gamma   90.00
#
_symmetry.space_group_name_H-M   'P 1'
#
loop_
_entity.id
_entity.type
_entity.pdbx_description
1 polymer ?
#
loop_
_entity_poly.entity_id
_entity_poly.type
_entity_poly.pdbx_seq_one_letter_code
_entity_poly.pdbx_strand_id
1 'polypeptide(L)'
;MEQIISLNTLNILALSKLLLAIFVGLFLLGVWRKYRPVYFLSIFGGLIVLFYIVLAKDSQRMWWGTVGDELLVSGYLGHVMFGDASKDFYYAWLPNFYPPLYFWVTGFVSKFLVHSGIAAAKVGIIGTFIIWFWGTYYWQKLFWSKIFTGEKNNFPLISHKWFFALLPIFLLLISDFDALLLKPYEALAALLCVIWLIFWSVLSLEAKWTKNQYVFLGISSGLLFLLFYFWWFILLPLIFVLALKALDKKTQLKRFVINSALMALVSAVFWLPLLISFIKYGIENWQAKFFVFPDLFTFNPWSAISWRAMLLLLGLAGLVYFYKKNIAIKSIAGVLVFSYLYQLLSIVLYLVGYHPVQAFKPFMFLGGAALAVGLTIMSLHIFSLVKEKYQKQLSIIFLVFLVVIFSQVPLIRWLDDPVIIRQIENDLQADDRSQQLAADIRQYVPDYKSRTWLTSGTANLNAYLPLSYYIAFSPHFSHQAAQYSQRLAEVKAMSEAESPVDFMNIINQGKEPQIDSLLFYDEQTNVVDGDFTLFFWADRYPNGGQDLLIKIPKGNISKQDWEEVYIKNNWHIFLKK
;
A
#
# COMPACT_ATOMS: atom_id res chain seq x y z
N MET A 1 -23.43 3.68 30.01
CA MET A 1 -24.52 3.68 29.02
C MET A 1 -24.07 2.79 27.88
N GLU A 2 -24.79 1.72 27.58
CA GLU A 2 -24.54 0.96 26.34
C GLU A 2 -24.86 1.89 25.17
N GLN A 3 -23.90 2.05 24.27
CA GLN A 3 -24.06 2.90 23.10
C GLN A 3 -25.06 2.20 22.16
N ILE A 4 -26.19 2.83 21.91
CA ILE A 4 -27.21 2.31 21.00
C ILE A 4 -26.62 2.33 19.58
N ILE A 5 -26.55 1.16 18.97
CA ILE A 5 -26.07 1.02 17.57
C ILE A 5 -27.07 1.67 16.64
N SER A 6 -26.61 2.51 15.72
CA SER A 6 -27.46 3.21 14.77
C SER A 6 -28.13 2.25 13.77
N LEU A 7 -29.28 2.66 13.24
CA LEU A 7 -29.98 1.91 12.19
C LEU A 7 -29.10 1.72 10.94
N ASN A 8 -28.24 2.69 10.64
CA ASN A 8 -27.33 2.61 9.49
C ASN A 8 -26.28 1.50 9.68
N THR A 9 -25.65 1.41 10.85
CA THR A 9 -24.72 0.32 11.19
C THR A 9 -25.43 -1.03 11.14
N LEU A 10 -26.64 -1.15 11.69
CA LEU A 10 -27.41 -2.39 11.63
C LEU A 10 -27.75 -2.81 10.20
N ASN A 11 -28.10 -1.87 9.31
CA ASN A 11 -28.34 -2.13 7.91
C ASN A 11 -27.10 -2.62 7.18
N ILE A 12 -25.93 -2.02 7.44
CA ILE A 12 -24.63 -2.46 6.89
C ILE A 12 -24.36 -3.90 7.30
N LEU A 13 -24.50 -4.23 8.59
CA LEU A 13 -24.27 -5.58 9.11
C LEU A 13 -25.25 -6.61 8.51
N ALA A 14 -26.54 -6.27 8.45
CA ALA A 14 -27.57 -7.14 7.89
C ALA A 14 -27.32 -7.41 6.39
N LEU A 15 -26.98 -6.39 5.61
CA LEU A 15 -26.68 -6.53 4.19
C LEU A 15 -25.40 -7.35 3.97
N SER A 16 -24.40 -7.18 4.81
CA SER A 16 -23.15 -7.96 4.75
C SER A 16 -23.40 -9.44 5.05
N LYS A 17 -24.22 -9.76 6.05
CA LYS A 17 -24.63 -11.15 6.38
C LYS A 17 -25.47 -11.76 5.26
N LEU A 18 -26.35 -10.99 4.63
CA LEU A 18 -27.14 -11.43 3.48
C LEU A 18 -26.22 -11.76 2.28
N LEU A 19 -25.26 -10.90 1.96
CA LEU A 19 -24.26 -11.15 0.90
C LEU A 19 -23.48 -12.43 1.16
N LEU A 20 -23.08 -12.67 2.41
CA LEU A 20 -22.41 -13.89 2.80
C LEU A 20 -23.28 -15.13 2.56
N ALA A 21 -24.56 -15.09 2.95
CA ALA A 21 -25.50 -16.19 2.74
C ALA A 21 -25.72 -16.48 1.25
N ILE A 22 -25.89 -15.44 0.43
CA ILE A 22 -26.00 -15.57 -1.04
C ILE A 22 -24.75 -16.20 -1.62
N PHE A 23 -23.56 -15.76 -1.17
CA PHE A 23 -22.30 -16.30 -1.63
C PHE A 23 -22.17 -17.80 -1.32
N VAL A 24 -22.47 -18.23 -0.11
CA VAL A 24 -22.44 -19.65 0.27
C VAL A 24 -23.39 -20.45 -0.63
N GLY A 25 -24.60 -19.94 -0.89
CA GLY A 25 -25.57 -20.57 -1.79
C GLY A 25 -25.06 -20.70 -3.23
N LEU A 26 -24.52 -19.62 -3.81
CA LEU A 26 -23.93 -19.63 -5.16
C LEU A 26 -22.72 -20.57 -5.25
N PHE A 27 -21.95 -20.63 -4.20
CA PHE A 27 -20.78 -21.48 -4.13
C PHE A 27 -21.18 -22.97 -4.09
N LEU A 28 -22.15 -23.36 -3.27
CA LEU A 28 -22.69 -24.72 -3.23
C LEU A 28 -23.32 -25.13 -4.58
N LEU A 29 -24.08 -24.22 -5.18
CA LEU A 29 -24.63 -24.42 -6.52
C LEU A 29 -23.54 -24.61 -7.58
N GLY A 30 -22.45 -23.84 -7.48
CA GLY A 30 -21.31 -23.94 -8.38
C GLY A 30 -20.61 -25.29 -8.33
N VAL A 31 -20.44 -25.84 -7.12
CA VAL A 31 -19.89 -27.19 -6.94
C VAL A 31 -20.83 -28.24 -7.54
N TRP A 32 -22.11 -28.12 -7.27
CA TRP A 32 -23.09 -29.07 -7.82
C TRP A 32 -23.12 -29.05 -9.35
N ARG A 33 -23.07 -27.84 -9.95
CA ARG A 33 -23.10 -27.63 -11.40
C ARG A 33 -21.73 -27.75 -12.09
N LYS A 34 -20.65 -28.09 -11.38
CA LYS A 34 -19.28 -28.21 -11.91
C LYS A 34 -18.86 -26.96 -12.67
N TYR A 35 -18.96 -25.79 -12.04
CA TYR A 35 -18.61 -24.50 -12.67
C TYR A 35 -17.15 -24.48 -13.15
N ARG A 36 -16.93 -23.69 -14.22
CA ARG A 36 -15.58 -23.42 -14.72
C ARG A 36 -14.80 -22.58 -13.68
N PRO A 37 -13.45 -22.71 -13.65
CA PRO A 37 -12.61 -21.96 -12.70
C PRO A 37 -12.90 -20.46 -12.63
N VAL A 38 -13.22 -19.84 -13.79
CA VAL A 38 -13.53 -18.40 -13.85
C VAL A 38 -14.82 -18.05 -13.10
N TYR A 39 -15.84 -18.89 -13.13
CA TYR A 39 -17.07 -18.61 -12.36
C TYR A 39 -16.85 -18.72 -10.86
N PHE A 40 -16.06 -19.70 -10.44
CA PHE A 40 -15.66 -19.84 -9.05
C PHE A 40 -14.90 -18.61 -8.55
N LEU A 41 -13.91 -18.18 -9.33
CA LEU A 41 -13.15 -16.97 -9.07
C LEU A 41 -14.05 -15.73 -9.04
N SER A 42 -15.01 -15.62 -9.96
CA SER A 42 -15.93 -14.48 -10.03
C SER A 42 -16.91 -14.43 -8.86
N ILE A 43 -17.39 -15.57 -8.39
CA ILE A 43 -18.23 -15.64 -7.19
C ILE A 43 -17.42 -15.15 -5.99
N PHE A 44 -16.21 -15.65 -5.81
CA PHE A 44 -15.36 -15.31 -4.68
C PHE A 44 -14.91 -13.83 -4.74
N GLY A 45 -14.37 -13.38 -5.88
CA GLY A 45 -13.94 -12.00 -6.05
C GLY A 45 -15.10 -11.01 -5.97
N GLY A 46 -16.26 -11.36 -6.54
CA GLY A 46 -17.47 -10.55 -6.46
C GLY A 46 -17.96 -10.36 -5.03
N LEU A 47 -17.93 -11.41 -4.20
CA LEU A 47 -18.27 -11.27 -2.78
C LEU A 47 -17.35 -10.27 -2.09
N ILE A 48 -16.02 -10.41 -2.24
CA ILE A 48 -15.05 -9.53 -1.57
C ILE A 48 -15.27 -8.07 -1.98
N VAL A 49 -15.44 -7.82 -3.27
CA VAL A 49 -15.69 -6.45 -3.78
C VAL A 49 -16.99 -5.88 -3.24
N LEU A 50 -18.10 -6.63 -3.34
CA LEU A 50 -19.40 -6.17 -2.86
C LEU A 50 -19.43 -5.98 -1.35
N PHE A 51 -18.78 -6.88 -0.62
CA PHE A 51 -18.66 -6.79 0.82
C PHE A 51 -17.90 -5.53 1.23
N TYR A 52 -16.76 -5.25 0.59
CA TYR A 52 -15.99 -4.04 0.85
C TYR A 52 -16.81 -2.77 0.51
N ILE A 53 -17.52 -2.77 -0.63
CA ILE A 53 -18.40 -1.63 -1.01
C ILE A 53 -19.44 -1.37 0.07
N VAL A 54 -20.14 -2.40 0.55
CA VAL A 54 -21.18 -2.25 1.56
C VAL A 54 -20.61 -1.69 2.86
N LEU A 55 -19.46 -2.19 3.28
CA LEU A 55 -18.84 -1.76 4.52
C LEU A 55 -18.26 -0.34 4.45
N ALA A 56 -17.69 0.04 3.29
CA ALA A 56 -16.92 1.28 3.17
C ALA A 56 -17.66 2.46 2.55
N LYS A 57 -18.85 2.24 1.94
CA LYS A 57 -19.55 3.30 1.15
C LYS A 57 -19.83 4.58 1.94
N ASP A 58 -20.31 4.46 3.17
CA ASP A 58 -20.72 5.58 4.02
C ASP A 58 -19.65 5.95 5.06
N SER A 59 -18.53 5.24 5.10
CA SER A 59 -17.42 5.50 6.01
C SER A 59 -16.71 6.81 5.66
N GLN A 60 -16.35 7.58 6.67
CA GLN A 60 -15.50 8.79 6.54
C GLN A 60 -14.02 8.46 6.38
N ARG A 61 -13.66 7.20 6.45
CA ARG A 61 -12.28 6.70 6.34
C ARG A 61 -12.16 5.63 5.26
N MET A 62 -10.94 5.40 4.82
CA MET A 62 -10.61 4.30 3.89
C MET A 62 -10.83 2.95 4.57
N TRP A 63 -10.47 2.87 5.84
CA TRP A 63 -10.50 1.70 6.66
C TRP A 63 -10.67 2.06 8.16
N TRP A 64 -11.54 1.37 8.88
CA TRP A 64 -11.91 1.73 10.26
C TRP A 64 -10.75 1.64 11.23
N GLY A 65 -10.48 2.75 11.91
CA GLY A 65 -9.56 2.81 13.05
C GLY A 65 -8.08 2.84 12.70
N THR A 66 -7.70 2.87 11.44
CA THR A 66 -6.30 3.00 11.05
C THR A 66 -5.94 4.46 10.79
N VAL A 67 -4.97 4.94 11.56
CA VAL A 67 -4.35 6.26 11.41
C VAL A 67 -2.96 6.05 10.81
N GLY A 68 -2.43 7.01 10.10
CA GLY A 68 -1.08 6.94 9.56
C GLY A 68 -1.06 6.56 8.08
N ASP A 69 -0.94 5.30 7.73
CA ASP A 69 -0.87 4.86 6.32
C ASP A 69 -2.10 5.29 5.50
N GLU A 70 -3.28 5.36 6.13
CA GLU A 70 -4.49 5.89 5.51
C GLU A 70 -4.34 7.35 5.10
N LEU A 71 -3.72 8.17 5.96
CA LEU A 71 -3.45 9.59 5.68
C LEU A 71 -2.50 9.77 4.50
N LEU A 72 -1.47 8.90 4.40
CA LEU A 72 -0.56 8.89 3.26
C LEU A 72 -1.30 8.55 1.97
N VAL A 73 -2.08 7.45 1.96
CA VAL A 73 -2.77 6.97 0.76
C VAL A 73 -3.83 7.97 0.30
N SER A 74 -4.68 8.44 1.22
CA SER A 74 -5.74 9.40 0.90
C SER A 74 -5.20 10.77 0.52
N GLY A 75 -4.16 11.25 1.21
CA GLY A 75 -3.49 12.52 0.91
C GLY A 75 -2.80 12.49 -0.45
N TYR A 76 -2.08 11.43 -0.78
CA TYR A 76 -1.43 11.28 -2.08
C TYR A 76 -2.46 11.20 -3.22
N LEU A 77 -3.54 10.44 -3.04
CA LEU A 77 -4.62 10.38 -4.03
C LEU A 77 -5.33 11.72 -4.20
N GLY A 78 -5.60 12.44 -3.12
CA GLY A 78 -6.12 13.82 -3.16
C GLY A 78 -5.20 14.75 -3.96
N HIS A 79 -3.88 14.65 -3.74
CA HIS A 79 -2.89 15.43 -4.47
C HIS A 79 -2.89 15.06 -5.98
N VAL A 80 -2.93 13.78 -6.34
CA VAL A 80 -2.99 13.34 -7.75
C VAL A 80 -4.28 13.79 -8.45
N MET A 81 -5.41 13.80 -7.72
CA MET A 81 -6.70 14.22 -8.29
C MET A 81 -6.79 15.72 -8.53
N PHE A 82 -6.27 16.53 -7.62
CA PHE A 82 -6.52 17.98 -7.59
C PHE A 82 -5.26 18.83 -7.77
N GLY A 83 -4.07 18.25 -7.64
CA GLY A 83 -2.76 18.90 -7.74
C GLY A 83 -1.94 18.48 -8.96
N ASP A 84 -0.61 18.48 -8.79
CA ASP A 84 0.36 18.02 -9.78
C ASP A 84 0.83 16.60 -9.42
N ALA A 85 0.37 15.62 -10.18
CA ALA A 85 0.67 14.20 -9.96
C ALA A 85 2.17 13.85 -10.04
N SER A 86 3.03 14.73 -10.56
CA SER A 86 4.48 14.54 -10.64
C SER A 86 5.22 14.99 -9.37
N LYS A 87 4.53 15.67 -8.47
CA LYS A 87 5.07 16.29 -7.26
C LYS A 87 4.72 15.52 -6.00
N ASP A 88 5.53 15.73 -4.98
CA ASP A 88 5.27 15.18 -3.64
C ASP A 88 3.99 15.79 -3.05
N PHE A 89 3.24 14.98 -2.32
CA PHE A 89 1.92 15.36 -1.80
C PHE A 89 1.97 16.24 -0.54
N TYR A 90 3.13 16.39 0.09
CA TYR A 90 3.37 17.40 1.12
C TYR A 90 4.22 18.56 0.59
N TYR A 91 5.23 18.26 -0.23
CA TYR A 91 6.22 19.24 -0.69
C TYR A 91 6.12 19.41 -2.20
N ALA A 92 5.20 20.26 -2.66
CA ALA A 92 4.96 20.47 -4.10
C ALA A 92 6.20 20.94 -4.90
N TRP A 93 7.29 21.31 -4.25
CA TRP A 93 8.57 21.66 -4.87
C TRP A 93 9.51 20.47 -5.09
N LEU A 94 9.18 19.29 -4.49
CA LEU A 94 9.92 18.04 -4.65
C LEU A 94 9.19 17.07 -5.60
N PRO A 95 9.91 16.14 -6.26
CA PRO A 95 9.28 15.05 -6.99
C PRO A 95 8.66 14.04 -6.02
N ASN A 96 7.80 13.15 -6.50
CA ASN A 96 7.30 12.05 -5.71
C ASN A 96 8.45 11.18 -5.17
N PHE A 97 8.43 10.84 -3.89
CA PHE A 97 9.33 9.84 -3.32
C PHE A 97 8.69 8.46 -3.16
N TYR A 98 7.38 8.38 -3.28
CA TYR A 98 6.63 7.13 -3.21
C TYR A 98 6.32 6.57 -4.60
N PRO A 99 6.30 5.24 -4.82
CA PRO A 99 6.04 4.65 -6.13
C PRO A 99 4.73 5.14 -6.72
N PRO A 100 4.73 5.77 -7.93
CA PRO A 100 3.59 6.57 -8.34
C PRO A 100 2.50 5.83 -9.10
N LEU A 101 2.77 4.67 -9.72
CA LEU A 101 1.88 4.06 -10.71
C LEU A 101 0.48 3.77 -10.15
N TYR A 102 0.39 3.22 -8.95
CA TYR A 102 -0.90 2.96 -8.31
C TYR A 102 -1.69 4.24 -8.11
N PHE A 103 -1.04 5.26 -7.58
CA PHE A 103 -1.66 6.55 -7.27
C PHE A 103 -2.05 7.30 -8.54
N TRP A 104 -1.20 7.28 -9.57
CA TRP A 104 -1.52 7.89 -10.86
C TRP A 104 -2.75 7.25 -11.51
N VAL A 105 -2.78 5.92 -11.61
CA VAL A 105 -3.91 5.21 -12.23
C VAL A 105 -5.19 5.39 -11.40
N THR A 106 -5.10 5.17 -10.08
CA THR A 106 -6.26 5.31 -9.19
C THR A 106 -6.74 6.75 -9.14
N GLY A 107 -5.86 7.73 -8.95
CA GLY A 107 -6.24 9.14 -8.88
C GLY A 107 -6.82 9.65 -10.20
N PHE A 108 -6.25 9.26 -11.35
CA PHE A 108 -6.80 9.62 -12.66
C PHE A 108 -8.22 9.08 -12.85
N VAL A 109 -8.45 7.80 -12.55
CA VAL A 109 -9.80 7.21 -12.65
C VAL A 109 -10.76 7.85 -11.64
N SER A 110 -10.31 8.05 -10.41
CA SER A 110 -11.12 8.59 -9.32
C SER A 110 -11.53 10.04 -9.55
N LYS A 111 -10.73 10.83 -10.26
CA LYS A 111 -11.07 12.22 -10.62
C LYS A 111 -12.44 12.38 -11.30
N PHE A 112 -12.89 11.34 -12.02
CA PHE A 112 -14.17 11.32 -12.71
C PHE A 112 -15.31 10.69 -11.90
N LEU A 113 -15.00 10.03 -10.78
CA LEU A 113 -15.96 9.23 -10.01
C LEU A 113 -16.28 9.81 -8.64
N VAL A 114 -15.29 10.47 -8.01
CA VAL A 114 -15.38 10.88 -6.60
C VAL A 114 -14.71 12.25 -6.37
N HIS A 115 -14.93 12.84 -5.18
CA HIS A 115 -14.53 14.21 -4.88
C HIS A 115 -13.51 14.33 -3.72
N SER A 116 -12.94 13.22 -3.25
CA SER A 116 -11.91 13.23 -2.19
C SER A 116 -10.90 12.12 -2.36
N GLY A 117 -9.71 12.31 -1.80
CA GLY A 117 -8.67 11.28 -1.76
C GLY A 117 -9.08 10.05 -0.94
N ILE A 118 -9.92 10.23 0.09
CA ILE A 118 -10.47 9.12 0.88
C ILE A 118 -11.37 8.24 0.00
N ALA A 119 -12.30 8.85 -0.72
CA ALA A 119 -13.16 8.12 -1.66
C ALA A 119 -12.35 7.50 -2.81
N ALA A 120 -11.29 8.17 -3.28
CA ALA A 120 -10.36 7.63 -4.26
C ALA A 120 -9.59 6.40 -3.74
N ALA A 121 -9.21 6.40 -2.47
CA ALA A 121 -8.57 5.24 -1.85
C ALA A 121 -9.51 4.01 -1.85
N LYS A 122 -10.80 4.21 -1.58
CA LYS A 122 -11.81 3.14 -1.69
C LYS A 122 -11.93 2.62 -3.13
N VAL A 123 -11.98 3.51 -4.12
CA VAL A 123 -11.93 3.14 -5.55
C VAL A 123 -10.68 2.33 -5.86
N GLY A 124 -9.53 2.74 -5.31
CA GLY A 124 -8.25 2.03 -5.47
C GLY A 124 -8.27 0.61 -4.89
N ILE A 125 -8.85 0.41 -3.72
CA ILE A 125 -9.02 -0.92 -3.11
C ILE A 125 -9.91 -1.80 -3.98
N ILE A 126 -11.04 -1.28 -4.47
CA ILE A 126 -11.94 -1.99 -5.38
C ILE A 126 -11.21 -2.37 -6.67
N GLY A 127 -10.49 -1.41 -7.27
CA GLY A 127 -9.67 -1.62 -8.47
C GLY A 127 -8.59 -2.69 -8.24
N THR A 128 -7.96 -2.67 -7.06
CA THR A 128 -6.98 -3.70 -6.65
C THR A 128 -7.62 -5.08 -6.63
N PHE A 129 -8.79 -5.27 -6.00
CA PHE A 129 -9.47 -6.56 -5.99
C PHE A 129 -9.90 -7.01 -7.39
N ILE A 130 -10.32 -6.09 -8.25
CA ILE A 130 -10.64 -6.42 -9.65
C ILE A 130 -9.40 -6.94 -10.38
N ILE A 131 -8.25 -6.25 -10.25
CA ILE A 131 -6.99 -6.71 -10.86
C ILE A 131 -6.51 -8.00 -10.21
N TRP A 132 -6.61 -8.12 -8.88
CA TRP A 132 -6.19 -9.28 -8.11
C TRP A 132 -6.87 -10.57 -8.58
N PHE A 133 -8.19 -10.55 -8.77
CA PHE A 133 -8.95 -11.72 -9.19
C PHE A 133 -9.00 -11.88 -10.71
N TRP A 134 -9.61 -10.92 -11.40
CA TRP A 134 -9.88 -11.06 -12.85
C TRP A 134 -8.71 -10.64 -13.71
N GLY A 135 -8.03 -9.57 -13.36
CA GLY A 135 -6.86 -9.08 -14.10
C GLY A 135 -5.78 -10.14 -14.17
N THR A 136 -5.41 -10.74 -13.03
CA THR A 136 -4.40 -11.80 -12.97
C THR A 136 -4.81 -13.04 -13.75
N TYR A 137 -6.08 -13.47 -13.64
CA TYR A 137 -6.60 -14.63 -14.37
C TYR A 137 -6.56 -14.44 -15.89
N TYR A 138 -7.11 -13.32 -16.39
CA TYR A 138 -7.16 -13.06 -17.82
C TYR A 138 -5.80 -12.74 -18.42
N TRP A 139 -4.97 -11.98 -17.70
CA TRP A 139 -3.62 -11.65 -18.11
C TRP A 139 -2.76 -12.91 -18.25
N GLN A 140 -2.78 -13.79 -17.30
CA GLN A 140 -2.07 -15.07 -17.37
C GLN A 140 -2.58 -15.94 -18.52
N LYS A 141 -3.91 -16.06 -18.67
CA LYS A 141 -4.49 -16.80 -19.78
C LYS A 141 -4.04 -16.27 -21.14
N LEU A 142 -4.01 -14.95 -21.30
CA LEU A 142 -3.64 -14.28 -22.55
C LEU A 142 -2.15 -14.49 -22.85
N PHE A 143 -1.29 -14.32 -21.87
CA PHE A 143 0.15 -14.46 -22.04
C PHE A 143 0.59 -15.91 -22.16
N TRP A 144 0.02 -16.81 -21.35
CA TRP A 144 0.34 -18.23 -21.47
C TRP A 144 0.03 -18.77 -22.84
N SER A 145 -1.06 -18.37 -23.47
CA SER A 145 -1.43 -18.81 -24.80
C SER A 145 -0.58 -18.23 -25.94
N LYS A 146 -0.04 -17.01 -25.77
CA LYS A 146 0.70 -16.30 -26.82
C LYS A 146 2.22 -16.41 -26.70
N ILE A 147 2.76 -16.48 -25.49
CA ILE A 147 4.20 -16.49 -25.25
C ILE A 147 4.74 -17.92 -25.22
N PHE A 148 3.95 -18.88 -24.77
CA PHE A 148 4.34 -20.29 -24.65
C PHE A 148 3.72 -21.13 -25.76
N THR A 149 4.17 -20.90 -26.99
CA THR A 149 3.72 -21.65 -28.19
C THR A 149 4.38 -23.03 -28.34
N GLY A 150 5.26 -23.43 -27.44
CA GLY A 150 5.97 -24.71 -27.49
C GLY A 150 5.27 -25.80 -26.68
N GLU A 151 5.17 -26.99 -27.26
CA GLU A 151 4.61 -28.24 -26.67
C GLU A 151 5.32 -28.76 -25.42
N LYS A 152 6.17 -27.98 -24.76
CA LYS A 152 6.92 -28.46 -23.62
C LYS A 152 6.06 -28.42 -22.35
N ASN A 153 5.28 -29.49 -22.20
CA ASN A 153 4.45 -29.87 -21.06
C ASN A 153 5.22 -30.06 -19.71
N ASN A 154 6.31 -29.35 -19.48
CA ASN A 154 7.06 -29.47 -18.24
C ASN A 154 6.41 -28.75 -17.04
N PHE A 155 5.24 -28.10 -17.25
CA PHE A 155 4.54 -27.34 -16.21
C PHE A 155 3.03 -27.59 -16.14
N PRO A 156 2.55 -28.86 -16.16
CA PRO A 156 1.12 -29.13 -16.30
C PRO A 156 0.27 -28.52 -15.17
N LEU A 157 0.82 -28.40 -13.97
CA LEU A 157 0.11 -27.84 -12.82
C LEU A 157 0.04 -26.31 -12.85
N ILE A 158 1.12 -25.62 -13.29
CA ILE A 158 1.14 -24.16 -13.37
C ILE A 158 0.33 -23.66 -14.57
N SER A 159 0.31 -24.38 -15.68
CA SER A 159 -0.52 -24.06 -16.85
C SER A 159 -2.00 -24.42 -16.69
N HIS A 160 -2.34 -25.11 -15.61
CA HIS A 160 -3.71 -25.55 -15.34
C HIS A 160 -4.65 -24.37 -15.06
N LYS A 161 -5.84 -24.36 -15.66
CA LYS A 161 -6.82 -23.26 -15.50
C LYS A 161 -7.19 -22.97 -14.04
N TRP A 162 -7.17 -23.99 -13.17
CA TRP A 162 -7.41 -23.84 -11.74
C TRP A 162 -6.27 -23.16 -10.98
N PHE A 163 -5.02 -23.25 -11.46
CA PHE A 163 -3.92 -22.54 -10.85
C PHE A 163 -4.19 -21.03 -10.78
N PHE A 164 -4.63 -20.45 -11.89
CA PHE A 164 -4.91 -19.03 -12.01
C PHE A 164 -6.18 -18.57 -11.27
N ALA A 165 -7.08 -19.49 -10.95
CA ALA A 165 -8.24 -19.18 -10.13
C ALA A 165 -7.94 -19.31 -8.63
N LEU A 166 -7.14 -20.29 -8.24
CA LEU A 166 -6.87 -20.59 -6.82
C LEU A 166 -5.76 -19.69 -6.23
N LEU A 167 -4.76 -19.31 -7.02
CA LEU A 167 -3.64 -18.49 -6.55
C LEU A 167 -4.08 -17.19 -5.86
N PRO A 168 -4.91 -16.32 -6.48
CA PRO A 168 -5.36 -15.09 -5.83
C PRO A 168 -6.24 -15.37 -4.59
N ILE A 169 -7.01 -16.44 -4.59
CA ILE A 169 -7.83 -16.84 -3.43
C ILE A 169 -6.93 -17.29 -2.27
N PHE A 170 -5.97 -18.16 -2.53
CA PHE A 170 -5.07 -18.64 -1.49
C PHE A 170 -4.18 -17.53 -0.94
N LEU A 171 -3.71 -16.62 -1.82
CA LEU A 171 -2.95 -15.49 -1.35
C LEU A 171 -3.78 -14.58 -0.44
N LEU A 172 -5.04 -14.31 -0.76
CA LEU A 172 -5.93 -13.55 0.11
C LEU A 172 -6.11 -14.24 1.47
N LEU A 173 -6.29 -15.56 1.49
CA LEU A 173 -6.49 -16.33 2.72
C LEU A 173 -5.27 -16.35 3.64
N ILE A 174 -4.05 -16.34 3.08
CA ILE A 174 -2.82 -16.36 3.88
C ILE A 174 -2.24 -14.96 4.14
N SER A 175 -2.69 -13.93 3.43
CA SER A 175 -2.25 -12.55 3.61
C SER A 175 -2.78 -11.96 4.91
N ASP A 176 -2.08 -10.93 5.39
CA ASP A 176 -2.63 -10.03 6.36
C ASP A 176 -3.62 -9.10 5.66
N PHE A 177 -4.90 -9.25 6.02
CA PHE A 177 -5.97 -8.55 5.32
C PHE A 177 -5.96 -7.04 5.61
N ASP A 178 -5.59 -6.65 6.83
CA ASP A 178 -5.47 -5.24 7.21
C ASP A 178 -4.35 -4.57 6.41
N ALA A 179 -3.19 -5.20 6.33
CA ALA A 179 -2.07 -4.71 5.53
C ALA A 179 -2.44 -4.63 4.03
N LEU A 180 -3.26 -5.56 3.52
CA LEU A 180 -3.74 -5.53 2.14
C LEU A 180 -4.68 -4.34 1.88
N LEU A 181 -5.57 -4.01 2.82
CA LEU A 181 -6.48 -2.88 2.68
C LEU A 181 -5.77 -1.54 2.84
N LEU A 182 -4.83 -1.45 3.77
CA LEU A 182 -4.05 -0.23 4.00
C LEU A 182 -3.07 0.08 2.86
N LYS A 183 -2.43 -0.96 2.32
CA LYS A 183 -1.40 -0.86 1.29
C LYS A 183 -1.68 -1.80 0.12
N PRO A 184 -2.83 -1.63 -0.56
CA PRO A 184 -3.26 -2.53 -1.62
C PRO A 184 -2.25 -2.63 -2.77
N TYR A 185 -1.50 -1.56 -3.05
CA TYR A 185 -0.46 -1.51 -4.07
C TYR A 185 0.75 -2.40 -3.72
N GLU A 186 1.13 -2.52 -2.46
CA GLU A 186 2.24 -3.39 -2.04
C GLU A 186 1.89 -4.87 -2.24
N ALA A 187 0.70 -5.27 -1.80
CA ALA A 187 0.22 -6.64 -1.94
C ALA A 187 0.00 -7.02 -3.40
N LEU A 188 -0.63 -6.13 -4.20
CA LEU A 188 -0.83 -6.33 -5.63
C LEU A 188 0.51 -6.46 -6.36
N ALA A 189 1.48 -5.59 -6.06
CA ALA A 189 2.81 -5.65 -6.63
C ALA A 189 3.51 -6.99 -6.31
N ALA A 190 3.40 -7.49 -5.08
CA ALA A 190 3.98 -8.78 -4.69
C ALA A 190 3.39 -9.95 -5.49
N LEU A 191 2.06 -10.00 -5.64
CA LEU A 191 1.39 -11.01 -6.47
C LEU A 191 1.87 -10.94 -7.93
N LEU A 192 1.87 -9.74 -8.52
CA LEU A 192 2.26 -9.55 -9.92
C LEU A 192 3.76 -9.82 -10.15
N CYS A 193 4.63 -9.48 -9.20
CA CYS A 193 6.05 -9.80 -9.23
C CYS A 193 6.32 -11.31 -9.21
N VAL A 194 5.60 -12.06 -8.38
CA VAL A 194 5.73 -13.53 -8.34
C VAL A 194 5.24 -14.15 -9.65
N ILE A 195 4.15 -13.68 -10.23
CA ILE A 195 3.68 -14.11 -11.54
C ILE A 195 4.69 -13.76 -12.63
N TRP A 196 5.25 -12.55 -12.61
CA TRP A 196 6.28 -12.12 -13.52
C TRP A 196 7.54 -13.00 -13.43
N LEU A 197 7.95 -13.37 -12.21
CA LEU A 197 9.09 -14.26 -12.00
C LEU A 197 8.83 -15.68 -12.54
N ILE A 198 7.59 -16.19 -12.47
CA ILE A 198 7.20 -17.44 -13.11
C ILE A 198 7.42 -17.33 -14.63
N PHE A 199 6.96 -16.25 -15.28
CA PHE A 199 7.18 -16.03 -16.71
C PHE A 199 8.67 -15.92 -17.06
N TRP A 200 9.43 -15.13 -16.30
CA TRP A 200 10.88 -15.05 -16.48
C TRP A 200 11.53 -16.44 -16.43
N SER A 201 11.18 -17.23 -15.43
CA SER A 201 11.79 -18.54 -15.19
C SER A 201 11.48 -19.53 -16.32
N VAL A 202 10.25 -19.54 -16.82
CA VAL A 202 9.87 -20.40 -17.94
C VAL A 202 10.55 -19.97 -19.25
N LEU A 203 10.55 -18.66 -19.54
CA LEU A 203 11.22 -18.11 -20.70
C LEU A 203 12.74 -18.32 -20.65
N SER A 204 13.34 -18.40 -19.45
CA SER A 204 14.77 -18.66 -19.30
C SER A 204 15.22 -20.00 -19.87
N LEU A 205 14.29 -20.95 -20.03
CA LEU A 205 14.57 -22.28 -20.64
C LEU A 205 14.59 -22.22 -22.19
N GLU A 206 14.07 -21.17 -22.81
CA GLU A 206 14.10 -21.03 -24.26
C GLU A 206 15.52 -20.70 -24.73
N ALA A 207 15.98 -21.34 -25.81
CA ALA A 207 17.32 -21.10 -26.33
C ALA A 207 17.49 -19.63 -26.80
N LYS A 208 16.47 -19.06 -27.44
CA LYS A 208 16.48 -17.68 -27.94
C LYS A 208 15.18 -16.97 -27.54
N TRP A 209 15.33 -15.72 -27.06
CA TRP A 209 14.20 -14.84 -26.85
C TRP A 209 13.91 -14.01 -28.08
N THR A 210 12.64 -13.83 -28.38
CA THR A 210 12.17 -12.89 -29.40
C THR A 210 12.26 -11.45 -28.88
N LYS A 211 12.29 -10.47 -29.78
CA LYS A 211 12.24 -9.04 -29.42
C LYS A 211 11.02 -8.73 -28.53
N ASN A 212 9.87 -9.33 -28.83
CA ASN A 212 8.64 -9.11 -28.06
C ASN A 212 8.75 -9.63 -26.63
N GLN A 213 9.46 -10.73 -26.37
CA GLN A 213 9.69 -11.26 -25.02
C GLN A 213 10.59 -10.33 -24.20
N TYR A 214 11.65 -9.78 -24.78
CA TYR A 214 12.48 -8.77 -24.13
C TYR A 214 11.68 -7.51 -23.78
N VAL A 215 10.94 -6.97 -24.74
CA VAL A 215 10.13 -5.76 -24.56
C VAL A 215 9.06 -6.00 -23.50
N PHE A 216 8.36 -7.14 -23.57
CA PHE A 216 7.32 -7.47 -22.59
C PHE A 216 7.89 -7.57 -21.17
N LEU A 217 8.94 -8.35 -20.95
CA LEU A 217 9.54 -8.50 -19.63
C LEU A 217 10.13 -7.19 -19.12
N GLY A 218 10.78 -6.41 -20.00
CA GLY A 218 11.37 -5.13 -19.63
C GLY A 218 10.32 -4.08 -19.26
N ILE A 219 9.27 -3.91 -20.06
CA ILE A 219 8.20 -2.95 -19.76
C ILE A 219 7.44 -3.39 -18.50
N SER A 220 7.05 -4.66 -18.40
CA SER A 220 6.30 -5.14 -17.23
C SER A 220 7.13 -5.03 -15.94
N SER A 221 8.44 -5.30 -15.96
CA SER A 221 9.30 -5.09 -14.80
C SER A 221 9.40 -3.61 -14.42
N GLY A 222 9.50 -2.70 -15.39
CA GLY A 222 9.51 -1.26 -15.15
C GLY A 222 8.18 -0.75 -14.56
N LEU A 223 7.05 -1.23 -15.05
CA LEU A 223 5.73 -0.92 -14.48
C LEU A 223 5.58 -1.48 -13.06
N LEU A 224 6.07 -2.70 -12.80
CA LEU A 224 6.07 -3.28 -11.46
C LEU A 224 7.01 -2.51 -10.51
N PHE A 225 8.14 -1.99 -11.01
CA PHE A 225 8.99 -1.09 -10.24
C PHE A 225 8.26 0.21 -9.87
N LEU A 226 7.54 0.82 -10.82
CA LEU A 226 6.71 2.00 -10.57
C LEU A 226 5.51 1.71 -9.66
N LEU A 227 5.03 0.47 -9.62
CA LEU A 227 3.97 0.06 -8.71
C LEU A 227 4.48 -0.06 -7.28
N PHE A 228 5.62 -0.77 -7.08
CA PHE A 228 6.32 -0.82 -5.79
C PHE A 228 7.76 -1.32 -5.95
N TYR A 229 8.73 -0.39 -5.99
CA TYR A 229 10.14 -0.69 -6.25
C TYR A 229 10.82 -1.57 -5.19
N PHE A 230 10.30 -1.59 -3.95
CA PHE A 230 10.93 -2.28 -2.83
C PHE A 230 11.12 -3.80 -3.05
N TRP A 231 10.20 -4.42 -3.78
CA TRP A 231 10.31 -5.84 -4.12
C TRP A 231 11.51 -6.17 -5.01
N TRP A 232 12.02 -5.20 -5.73
CA TRP A 232 13.17 -5.39 -6.61
C TRP A 232 14.49 -5.52 -5.86
N PHE A 233 14.58 -5.11 -4.59
CA PHE A 233 15.71 -5.43 -3.72
C PHE A 233 15.84 -6.93 -3.44
N ILE A 234 14.77 -7.68 -3.57
CA ILE A 234 14.75 -9.15 -3.43
C ILE A 234 14.88 -9.82 -4.81
N LEU A 235 14.14 -9.34 -5.81
CA LEU A 235 14.05 -10.00 -7.10
C LEU A 235 15.31 -9.85 -7.95
N LEU A 236 15.95 -8.68 -7.98
CA LEU A 236 17.15 -8.47 -8.78
C LEU A 236 18.33 -9.35 -8.32
N PRO A 237 18.68 -9.40 -7.03
CA PRO A 237 19.72 -10.32 -6.57
C PRO A 237 19.37 -11.78 -6.81
N LEU A 238 18.11 -12.17 -6.63
CA LEU A 238 17.65 -13.53 -6.91
C LEU A 238 17.86 -13.89 -8.38
N ILE A 239 17.37 -13.06 -9.32
CA ILE A 239 17.48 -13.31 -10.76
C ILE A 239 18.95 -13.33 -11.19
N PHE A 240 19.78 -12.46 -10.64
CA PHE A 240 21.22 -12.45 -10.89
C PHE A 240 21.88 -13.77 -10.46
N VAL A 241 21.57 -14.26 -9.26
CA VAL A 241 22.09 -15.56 -8.77
C VAL A 241 21.58 -16.73 -9.63
N LEU A 242 20.32 -16.69 -10.06
CA LEU A 242 19.77 -17.70 -10.97
C LEU A 242 20.49 -17.68 -12.33
N ALA A 243 20.80 -16.48 -12.85
CA ALA A 243 21.53 -16.33 -14.10
C ALA A 243 22.98 -16.86 -13.99
N LEU A 244 23.65 -16.64 -12.85
CA LEU A 244 25.00 -17.17 -12.58
C LEU A 244 25.03 -18.71 -12.44
N LYS A 245 23.94 -19.31 -11.93
CA LYS A 245 23.81 -20.76 -11.75
C LYS A 245 23.29 -21.49 -12.98
N ALA A 246 22.91 -20.77 -14.03
CA ALA A 246 22.42 -21.37 -15.27
C ALA A 246 23.55 -22.07 -16.06
N LEU A 247 23.20 -23.09 -16.85
CA LEU A 247 24.15 -23.78 -17.73
C LEU A 247 24.75 -22.81 -18.78
N ASP A 248 23.90 -21.99 -19.41
CA ASP A 248 24.33 -20.90 -20.30
C ASP A 248 24.33 -19.56 -19.56
N LYS A 249 25.33 -19.37 -18.71
CA LYS A 249 25.50 -18.16 -17.91
C LYS A 249 25.57 -16.89 -18.74
N LYS A 250 26.28 -16.92 -19.89
CA LYS A 250 26.49 -15.75 -20.74
C LYS A 250 25.16 -15.22 -21.30
N THR A 251 24.34 -16.10 -21.83
CA THR A 251 23.01 -15.73 -22.34
C THR A 251 22.08 -15.26 -21.23
N GLN A 252 22.08 -15.91 -20.08
CA GLN A 252 21.20 -15.51 -18.98
C GLN A 252 21.62 -14.17 -18.35
N LEU A 253 22.92 -13.92 -18.20
CA LEU A 253 23.42 -12.62 -17.77
C LEU A 253 23.09 -11.51 -18.76
N LYS A 254 23.24 -11.78 -20.08
CA LYS A 254 22.82 -10.82 -21.10
C LYS A 254 21.33 -10.49 -21.00
N ARG A 255 20.47 -11.50 -20.79
CA ARG A 255 19.01 -11.33 -20.58
C ARG A 255 18.72 -10.48 -19.35
N PHE A 256 19.41 -10.78 -18.24
CA PHE A 256 19.32 -10.01 -17.01
C PHE A 256 19.67 -8.54 -17.22
N VAL A 257 20.83 -8.26 -17.86
CA VAL A 257 21.29 -6.88 -18.11
C VAL A 257 20.30 -6.11 -19.01
N ILE A 258 19.87 -6.72 -20.13
CA ILE A 258 18.91 -6.07 -21.04
C ILE A 258 17.58 -5.78 -20.32
N ASN A 259 17.06 -6.75 -19.56
CA ASN A 259 15.82 -6.55 -18.83
C ASN A 259 15.95 -5.47 -17.75
N SER A 260 17.05 -5.46 -16.99
CA SER A 260 17.31 -4.43 -15.98
C SER A 260 17.47 -3.04 -16.58
N ALA A 261 18.10 -2.94 -17.76
CA ALA A 261 18.21 -1.68 -18.49
C ALA A 261 16.84 -1.16 -18.98
N LEU A 262 16.00 -2.05 -19.54
CA LEU A 262 14.65 -1.69 -19.95
C LEU A 262 13.76 -1.32 -18.74
N MET A 263 13.88 -2.05 -17.64
CA MET A 263 13.20 -1.71 -16.37
C MET A 263 13.61 -0.31 -15.90
N ALA A 264 14.92 -0.03 -15.86
CA ALA A 264 15.43 1.27 -15.43
C ALA A 264 14.95 2.40 -16.38
N LEU A 265 14.93 2.16 -17.68
CA LEU A 265 14.44 3.13 -18.67
C LEU A 265 12.95 3.44 -18.47
N VAL A 266 12.11 2.43 -18.33
CA VAL A 266 10.65 2.61 -18.11
C VAL A 266 10.36 3.33 -16.80
N SER A 267 11.12 3.01 -15.75
CA SER A 267 10.93 3.62 -14.42
C SER A 267 11.67 4.94 -14.21
N ALA A 268 12.43 5.41 -15.23
CA ALA A 268 13.22 6.65 -15.12
C ALA A 268 12.38 7.90 -14.80
N VAL A 269 11.13 7.92 -15.24
CA VAL A 269 10.17 9.00 -14.92
C VAL A 269 10.01 9.23 -13.40
N PHE A 270 10.27 8.21 -12.59
CA PHE A 270 10.20 8.28 -11.13
C PHE A 270 11.57 8.43 -10.49
N TRP A 271 12.50 7.48 -10.73
CA TRP A 271 13.75 7.45 -9.97
C TRP A 271 14.73 8.57 -10.38
N LEU A 272 14.69 9.07 -11.63
CA LEU A 272 15.62 10.09 -12.08
C LEU A 272 15.37 11.46 -11.43
N PRO A 273 14.12 12.00 -11.39
CA PRO A 273 13.85 13.22 -10.64
C PRO A 273 14.15 13.07 -9.14
N LEU A 274 13.85 11.90 -8.55
CA LEU A 274 14.16 11.61 -7.16
C LEU A 274 15.66 11.63 -6.87
N LEU A 275 16.47 11.00 -7.73
CA LEU A 275 17.93 11.02 -7.62
C LEU A 275 18.49 12.45 -7.72
N ILE A 276 17.98 13.26 -8.67
CA ILE A 276 18.37 14.67 -8.81
C ILE A 276 18.06 15.44 -7.52
N SER A 277 16.89 15.21 -6.91
CA SER A 277 16.53 15.88 -5.66
C SER A 277 17.43 15.47 -4.51
N PHE A 278 17.84 14.21 -4.42
CA PHE A 278 18.79 13.73 -3.40
C PHE A 278 20.19 14.31 -3.57
N ILE A 279 20.65 14.46 -4.82
CA ILE A 279 21.94 15.12 -5.11
C ILE A 279 21.88 16.59 -4.70
N LYS A 280 20.76 17.28 -4.98
CA LYS A 280 20.61 18.72 -4.72
C LYS A 280 20.42 19.07 -3.24
N TYR A 281 19.61 18.29 -2.54
CA TYR A 281 19.15 18.64 -1.18
C TYR A 281 19.68 17.70 -0.08
N GLY A 282 20.35 16.61 -0.46
CA GLY A 282 20.77 15.55 0.47
C GLY A 282 19.66 14.57 0.80
N ILE A 283 19.98 13.62 1.67
CA ILE A 283 19.05 12.57 2.12
C ILE A 283 18.98 12.59 3.64
N GLU A 284 17.77 12.71 4.16
CA GLU A 284 17.47 12.53 5.57
C GLU A 284 16.53 11.33 5.74
N ASN A 285 17.06 10.18 6.16
CA ASN A 285 16.27 8.96 6.26
C ASN A 285 15.61 8.80 7.62
N TRP A 286 14.48 9.43 7.80
CA TRP A 286 13.66 9.30 9.00
C TRP A 286 13.01 7.93 9.14
N GLN A 287 12.62 7.30 8.04
CA GLN A 287 11.99 5.98 8.08
C GLN A 287 12.91 4.92 8.69
N ALA A 288 14.22 4.99 8.43
CA ALA A 288 15.17 4.07 9.03
C ALA A 288 15.33 4.26 10.55
N LYS A 289 15.17 5.50 11.04
CA LYS A 289 15.20 5.81 12.48
C LYS A 289 13.93 5.37 13.21
N PHE A 290 12.85 5.23 12.49
CA PHE A 290 11.52 4.96 12.96
C PHE A 290 11.26 3.47 13.23
N PHE A 291 11.63 2.62 12.28
CA PHE A 291 11.48 1.18 12.37
C PHE A 291 12.67 0.54 13.09
N VAL A 292 12.79 0.85 14.37
CA VAL A 292 13.76 0.21 15.25
C VAL A 292 13.14 -1.09 15.74
N PHE A 293 13.73 -2.12 16.07
CA PHE A 293 13.25 -3.29 16.78
C PHE A 293 11.80 -3.17 17.36
N PRO A 294 10.87 -4.05 17.23
CA PRO A 294 10.87 -5.47 16.90
C PRO A 294 10.53 -5.80 15.45
N ASP A 295 10.35 -4.82 14.56
CA ASP A 295 10.02 -5.06 13.15
C ASP A 295 11.08 -5.86 12.41
N LEU A 296 12.29 -5.93 12.95
CA LEU A 296 13.36 -6.78 12.45
C LEU A 296 13.09 -8.28 12.64
N PHE A 297 12.29 -8.63 13.66
CA PHE A 297 12.15 -10.02 14.12
C PHE A 297 10.73 -10.57 14.04
N THR A 298 9.74 -9.74 13.76
CA THR A 298 8.36 -10.05 14.15
C THR A 298 7.53 -10.81 13.14
N PHE A 299 7.93 -10.91 11.87
CA PHE A 299 7.12 -11.73 10.98
C PHE A 299 7.51 -13.21 11.10
N ASN A 300 6.93 -13.87 12.10
CA ASN A 300 7.01 -15.31 12.25
C ASN A 300 5.61 -15.93 12.11
N PRO A 301 5.17 -16.28 10.88
CA PRO A 301 3.85 -16.83 10.65
C PRO A 301 3.64 -18.21 11.30
N TRP A 302 4.71 -18.80 11.80
CA TRP A 302 4.75 -20.11 12.46
C TRP A 302 4.63 -20.02 13.98
N SER A 303 4.62 -18.81 14.55
CA SER A 303 4.65 -18.60 15.99
C SER A 303 3.39 -19.03 16.73
N ALA A 304 2.28 -19.22 16.02
CA ALA A 304 1.02 -19.68 16.60
C ALA A 304 0.42 -20.82 15.76
N ILE A 305 -0.17 -21.80 16.44
CA ILE A 305 -0.96 -22.84 15.78
C ILE A 305 -2.27 -22.20 15.30
N SER A 306 -2.40 -22.00 14.00
CA SER A 306 -3.56 -21.39 13.37
C SER A 306 -3.83 -22.03 12.01
N TRP A 307 -5.06 -21.91 11.52
CA TRP A 307 -5.39 -22.33 10.16
C TRP A 307 -4.50 -21.66 9.10
N ARG A 308 -4.10 -20.41 9.31
CA ARG A 308 -3.18 -19.65 8.46
C ARG A 308 -1.79 -20.29 8.45
N ALA A 309 -1.24 -20.61 9.61
CA ALA A 309 0.04 -21.32 9.72
C ALA A 309 0.00 -22.69 9.03
N MET A 310 -1.11 -23.43 9.14
CA MET A 310 -1.29 -24.71 8.42
C MET A 310 -1.27 -24.52 6.90
N LEU A 311 -1.94 -23.52 6.36
CA LEU A 311 -1.91 -23.21 4.93
C LEU A 311 -0.51 -22.79 4.46
N LEU A 312 0.20 -22.00 5.24
CA LEU A 312 1.57 -21.58 4.95
C LEU A 312 2.52 -22.80 4.95
N LEU A 313 2.39 -23.73 5.91
CA LEU A 313 3.17 -24.96 5.96
C LEU A 313 2.87 -25.87 4.76
N LEU A 314 1.61 -25.98 4.35
CA LEU A 314 1.25 -26.72 3.15
C LEU A 314 1.81 -26.08 1.88
N GLY A 315 1.85 -24.75 1.83
CA GLY A 315 2.52 -23.98 0.79
C GLY A 315 4.03 -24.25 0.74
N LEU A 316 4.68 -24.25 1.89
CA LEU A 316 6.09 -24.60 2.01
C LEU A 316 6.37 -26.03 1.55
N ALA A 317 5.54 -26.98 1.99
CA ALA A 317 5.64 -28.38 1.53
C ALA A 317 5.52 -28.49 0.01
N GLY A 318 4.61 -27.72 -0.61
CA GLY A 318 4.47 -27.64 -2.06
C GLY A 318 5.73 -27.11 -2.75
N LEU A 319 6.32 -26.02 -2.25
CA LEU A 319 7.57 -25.48 -2.78
C LEU A 319 8.71 -26.51 -2.67
N VAL A 320 8.90 -27.12 -1.50
CA VAL A 320 9.96 -28.12 -1.27
C VAL A 320 9.79 -29.34 -2.16
N TYR A 321 8.56 -29.90 -2.25
CA TYR A 321 8.31 -31.11 -3.04
C TYR A 321 8.57 -30.90 -4.55
N PHE A 322 8.22 -29.71 -5.08
CA PHE A 322 8.37 -29.40 -6.50
C PHE A 322 9.68 -28.68 -6.84
N TYR A 323 10.50 -28.30 -5.85
CA TYR A 323 11.74 -27.54 -6.03
C TYR A 323 12.68 -28.13 -7.09
N LYS A 324 12.91 -29.46 -7.05
CA LYS A 324 13.80 -30.15 -8.00
C LYS A 324 13.11 -30.49 -9.33
N LYS A 325 11.78 -30.43 -9.37
CA LYS A 325 10.99 -30.89 -10.52
C LYS A 325 10.65 -29.76 -11.50
N ASN A 326 10.78 -28.50 -11.05
CA ASN A 326 10.27 -27.38 -11.83
C ASN A 326 11.09 -26.11 -11.59
N ILE A 327 11.65 -25.49 -12.66
CA ILE A 327 12.49 -24.30 -12.58
C ILE A 327 11.72 -23.07 -12.03
N ALA A 328 10.45 -22.91 -12.40
CA ALA A 328 9.66 -21.79 -11.89
C ALA A 328 9.46 -21.93 -10.37
N ILE A 329 9.20 -23.14 -9.87
CA ILE A 329 9.08 -23.38 -8.43
C ILE A 329 10.41 -23.18 -7.72
N LYS A 330 11.52 -23.55 -8.35
CA LYS A 330 12.86 -23.26 -7.83
C LYS A 330 13.08 -21.74 -7.66
N SER A 331 12.66 -20.96 -8.65
CA SER A 331 12.75 -19.49 -8.60
C SER A 331 11.83 -18.91 -7.52
N ILE A 332 10.61 -19.41 -7.40
CA ILE A 332 9.66 -18.98 -6.38
C ILE A 332 10.14 -19.36 -4.97
N ALA A 333 10.70 -20.54 -4.77
CA ALA A 333 11.35 -20.90 -3.50
C ALA A 333 12.54 -19.97 -3.19
N GLY A 334 13.25 -19.52 -4.22
CA GLY A 334 14.29 -18.50 -4.11
C GLY A 334 13.76 -17.18 -3.53
N VAL A 335 12.55 -16.75 -3.88
CA VAL A 335 11.91 -15.54 -3.29
C VAL A 335 11.83 -15.67 -1.78
N LEU A 336 11.39 -16.82 -1.28
CA LEU A 336 11.29 -17.07 0.16
C LEU A 336 12.67 -17.00 0.84
N VAL A 337 13.67 -17.66 0.25
CA VAL A 337 15.04 -17.65 0.76
C VAL A 337 15.62 -16.23 0.78
N PHE A 338 15.48 -15.47 -0.32
CA PHE A 338 16.02 -14.11 -0.39
C PHE A 338 15.27 -13.14 0.53
N SER A 339 13.98 -13.34 0.76
CA SER A 339 13.23 -12.57 1.75
C SER A 339 13.75 -12.81 3.19
N TYR A 340 14.07 -14.05 3.54
CA TYR A 340 14.72 -14.36 4.81
C TYR A 340 16.15 -13.82 4.89
N LEU A 341 16.93 -13.92 3.80
CA LEU A 341 18.28 -13.35 3.76
C LEU A 341 18.26 -11.83 3.94
N TYR A 342 17.28 -11.15 3.36
CA TYR A 342 17.07 -9.71 3.59
C TYR A 342 16.78 -9.42 5.07
N GLN A 343 15.94 -10.22 5.70
CA GLN A 343 15.64 -10.08 7.13
C GLN A 343 16.87 -10.33 7.99
N LEU A 344 17.65 -11.39 7.73
CA LEU A 344 18.89 -11.66 8.43
C LEU A 344 19.93 -10.55 8.24
N LEU A 345 20.11 -10.07 7.00
CA LEU A 345 20.99 -8.94 6.72
C LEU A 345 20.54 -7.69 7.48
N SER A 346 19.24 -7.45 7.57
CA SER A 346 18.67 -6.34 8.33
C SER A 346 19.00 -6.43 9.83
N ILE A 347 18.97 -7.63 10.40
CA ILE A 347 19.39 -7.87 11.79
C ILE A 347 20.87 -7.55 11.97
N VAL A 348 21.73 -8.04 11.06
CA VAL A 348 23.17 -7.75 11.12
C VAL A 348 23.45 -6.25 11.00
N LEU A 349 22.78 -5.57 10.07
CA LEU A 349 22.91 -4.11 9.91
C LEU A 349 22.48 -3.38 11.18
N TYR A 350 21.40 -3.80 11.80
CA TYR A 350 20.95 -3.23 13.08
C TYR A 350 22.00 -3.37 14.18
N LEU A 351 22.61 -4.56 14.32
CA LEU A 351 23.65 -4.82 15.33
C LEU A 351 24.91 -3.96 15.14
N VAL A 352 25.19 -3.50 13.92
CA VAL A 352 26.33 -2.59 13.62
C VAL A 352 25.91 -1.12 13.53
N GLY A 353 24.71 -0.77 14.00
CA GLY A 353 24.26 0.62 14.14
C GLY A 353 23.54 1.20 12.92
N TYR A 354 23.22 0.37 11.92
CA TYR A 354 22.38 0.80 10.78
C TYR A 354 20.93 0.35 10.99
N HIS A 355 19.99 1.23 10.64
CA HIS A 355 18.55 0.94 10.76
C HIS A 355 17.96 0.58 9.40
N PRO A 356 17.76 -0.72 9.11
CA PRO A 356 17.15 -1.13 7.84
C PRO A 356 15.65 -0.85 7.83
N VAL A 357 15.14 -0.52 6.64
CA VAL A 357 13.74 -0.19 6.45
C VAL A 357 12.90 -1.46 6.35
N GLN A 358 11.92 -1.61 7.25
CA GLN A 358 10.82 -2.58 7.13
C GLN A 358 11.27 -4.02 6.75
N ALA A 359 12.20 -4.57 7.50
CA ALA A 359 12.85 -5.86 7.24
C ALA A 359 11.87 -7.04 7.08
N PHE A 360 10.72 -7.00 7.76
CA PHE A 360 9.69 -8.04 7.72
C PHE A 360 8.86 -8.06 6.43
N LYS A 361 8.72 -6.90 5.75
CA LYS A 361 7.81 -6.75 4.58
C LYS A 361 8.09 -7.72 3.44
N PRO A 362 9.34 -7.95 2.98
CA PRO A 362 9.57 -8.89 1.89
C PRO A 362 9.05 -10.29 2.19
N PHE A 363 9.24 -10.77 3.41
CA PHE A 363 8.72 -12.08 3.79
C PHE A 363 7.20 -12.09 3.90
N MET A 364 6.60 -11.05 4.49
CA MET A 364 5.17 -10.92 4.63
C MET A 364 4.43 -10.93 3.27
N PHE A 365 4.88 -10.13 2.31
CA PHE A 365 4.20 -9.96 1.02
C PHE A 365 4.74 -10.90 -0.06
N LEU A 366 6.03 -10.83 -0.41
CA LEU A 366 6.62 -11.68 -1.44
C LEU A 366 6.71 -13.14 -1.00
N GLY A 367 7.15 -13.38 0.23
CA GLY A 367 7.19 -14.70 0.82
C GLY A 367 5.79 -15.31 0.91
N GLY A 368 4.79 -14.52 1.33
CA GLY A 368 3.38 -14.91 1.31
C GLY A 368 2.90 -15.30 -0.09
N ALA A 369 3.20 -14.48 -1.11
CA ALA A 369 2.87 -14.79 -2.50
C ALA A 369 3.57 -16.07 -3.01
N ALA A 370 4.83 -16.28 -2.64
CA ALA A 370 5.56 -17.51 -2.96
C ALA A 370 4.91 -18.75 -2.31
N LEU A 371 4.53 -18.64 -1.04
CA LEU A 371 3.83 -19.72 -0.32
C LEU A 371 2.45 -20.00 -0.89
N ALA A 372 1.73 -18.97 -1.36
CA ALA A 372 0.45 -19.15 -2.07
C ALA A 372 0.62 -19.93 -3.38
N VAL A 373 1.70 -19.71 -4.12
CA VAL A 373 2.05 -20.54 -5.30
C VAL A 373 2.27 -22.00 -4.88
N GLY A 374 3.06 -22.25 -3.84
CA GLY A 374 3.31 -23.58 -3.32
C GLY A 374 2.02 -24.29 -2.88
N LEU A 375 1.16 -23.57 -2.14
CA LEU A 375 -0.16 -24.07 -1.70
C LEU A 375 -1.06 -24.42 -2.90
N THR A 376 -1.09 -23.56 -3.91
CA THR A 376 -1.89 -23.78 -5.12
C THR A 376 -1.45 -25.06 -5.85
N ILE A 377 -0.14 -25.23 -6.04
CA ILE A 377 0.40 -26.39 -6.75
C ILE A 377 0.21 -27.67 -5.94
N MET A 378 0.43 -27.61 -4.61
CA MET A 378 0.21 -28.77 -3.74
C MET A 378 -1.26 -29.19 -3.74
N SER A 379 -2.19 -28.25 -3.67
CA SER A 379 -3.62 -28.52 -3.77
C SER A 379 -3.99 -29.20 -5.09
N LEU A 380 -3.52 -28.66 -6.22
CA LEU A 380 -3.74 -29.27 -7.54
C LEU A 380 -3.12 -30.66 -7.64
N HIS A 381 -1.95 -30.87 -7.06
CA HIS A 381 -1.29 -32.16 -7.03
C HIS A 381 -2.09 -33.19 -6.22
N ILE A 382 -2.54 -32.81 -5.02
CA ILE A 382 -3.40 -33.70 -4.20
C ILE A 382 -4.66 -34.06 -4.97
N PHE A 383 -5.31 -33.10 -5.64
CA PHE A 383 -6.48 -33.40 -6.49
C PHE A 383 -6.15 -34.35 -7.63
N SER A 384 -4.98 -34.27 -8.25
CA SER A 384 -4.57 -35.16 -9.36
C SER A 384 -4.29 -36.60 -8.92
N LEU A 385 -3.97 -36.83 -7.65
CA LEU A 385 -3.73 -38.14 -7.08
C LEU A 385 -5.03 -38.90 -6.74
N VAL A 386 -6.13 -38.17 -6.59
CA VAL A 386 -7.41 -38.77 -6.20
C VAL A 386 -8.11 -39.38 -7.41
N LYS A 387 -8.54 -40.64 -7.28
CA LYS A 387 -9.31 -41.36 -8.33
C LYS A 387 -10.56 -40.54 -8.70
N GLU A 388 -10.90 -40.51 -9.98
CA GLU A 388 -11.98 -39.67 -10.53
C GLU A 388 -13.32 -39.84 -9.78
N LYS A 389 -13.65 -41.08 -9.38
CA LYS A 389 -14.87 -41.38 -8.61
C LYS A 389 -14.95 -40.64 -7.25
N TYR A 390 -13.81 -40.28 -6.63
CA TYR A 390 -13.76 -39.58 -5.34
C TYR A 390 -13.46 -38.08 -5.46
N GLN A 391 -13.16 -37.57 -6.67
CA GLN A 391 -12.83 -36.17 -6.88
C GLN A 391 -13.99 -35.23 -6.49
N LYS A 392 -15.24 -35.70 -6.66
CA LYS A 392 -16.43 -34.94 -6.26
C LYS A 392 -16.49 -34.77 -4.74
N GLN A 393 -16.27 -35.86 -3.97
CA GLN A 393 -16.26 -35.81 -2.50
C GLN A 393 -15.12 -34.92 -2.00
N LEU A 394 -13.92 -35.09 -2.57
CA LEU A 394 -12.79 -34.23 -2.22
C LEU A 394 -13.05 -32.76 -2.54
N SER A 395 -13.69 -32.46 -3.66
CA SER A 395 -14.10 -31.11 -4.02
C SER A 395 -15.07 -30.50 -3.00
N ILE A 396 -16.03 -31.29 -2.51
CA ILE A 396 -16.97 -30.86 -1.46
C ILE A 396 -16.24 -30.62 -0.15
N ILE A 397 -15.38 -31.56 0.26
CA ILE A 397 -14.58 -31.42 1.50
C ILE A 397 -13.69 -30.18 1.42
N PHE A 398 -12.97 -29.99 0.32
CA PHE A 398 -12.13 -28.83 0.09
C PHE A 398 -12.94 -27.53 0.11
N LEU A 399 -14.14 -27.58 -0.41
CA LEU A 399 -15.07 -26.49 -0.43
C LEU A 399 -15.56 -26.08 0.96
N VAL A 400 -16.01 -27.06 1.74
CA VAL A 400 -16.41 -26.84 3.13
C VAL A 400 -15.23 -26.26 3.91
N PHE A 401 -14.04 -26.80 3.70
CA PHE A 401 -12.81 -26.27 4.30
C PHE A 401 -12.54 -24.80 3.89
N LEU A 402 -12.69 -24.46 2.61
CA LEU A 402 -12.55 -23.06 2.16
C LEU A 402 -13.61 -22.14 2.77
N VAL A 403 -14.86 -22.58 2.89
CA VAL A 403 -15.93 -21.81 3.55
C VAL A 403 -15.61 -21.57 5.03
N VAL A 404 -15.15 -22.62 5.73
CA VAL A 404 -14.76 -22.50 7.15
C VAL A 404 -13.57 -21.56 7.31
N ILE A 405 -12.53 -21.68 6.48
CA ILE A 405 -11.38 -20.77 6.53
C ILE A 405 -11.82 -19.36 6.15
N PHE A 406 -12.67 -19.23 5.13
CA PHE A 406 -13.15 -17.93 4.69
C PHE A 406 -13.98 -17.22 5.78
N SER A 407 -14.75 -17.96 6.57
CA SER A 407 -15.46 -17.40 7.73
C SER A 407 -14.52 -16.86 8.81
N GLN A 408 -13.25 -17.28 8.81
CA GLN A 408 -12.21 -16.79 9.71
C GLN A 408 -11.42 -15.60 9.12
N VAL A 409 -11.66 -15.23 7.85
CA VAL A 409 -11.06 -14.00 7.28
C VAL A 409 -11.55 -12.80 8.10
N PRO A 410 -10.66 -11.90 8.52
CA PRO A 410 -11.02 -10.76 9.36
C PRO A 410 -12.27 -10.03 8.90
N LEU A 411 -12.41 -9.77 7.60
CA LEU A 411 -13.56 -9.09 7.00
C LEU A 411 -14.93 -9.69 7.39
N ILE A 412 -15.02 -11.00 7.54
CA ILE A 412 -16.27 -11.69 7.89
C ILE A 412 -16.41 -11.80 9.40
N ARG A 413 -15.29 -12.09 10.09
CA ARG A 413 -15.24 -12.18 11.54
C ARG A 413 -15.62 -10.85 12.21
N TRP A 414 -15.31 -9.73 11.58
CA TRP A 414 -15.64 -8.40 12.09
C TRP A 414 -17.14 -8.13 12.19
N LEU A 415 -17.99 -8.84 11.45
CA LEU A 415 -19.43 -8.67 11.56
C LEU A 415 -19.99 -9.05 12.95
N ASP A 416 -19.23 -9.80 13.71
CA ASP A 416 -19.59 -10.25 15.06
C ASP A 416 -18.62 -9.72 16.12
N ASP A 417 -17.63 -8.86 15.75
CA ASP A 417 -16.68 -8.26 16.68
C ASP A 417 -17.22 -6.93 17.24
N PRO A 418 -17.54 -6.83 18.54
CA PRO A 418 -18.07 -5.61 19.13
C PRO A 418 -17.14 -4.40 19.01
N VAL A 419 -15.80 -4.62 18.96
CA VAL A 419 -14.82 -3.53 18.80
C VAL A 419 -14.93 -2.94 17.42
N ILE A 420 -14.98 -3.78 16.40
CA ILE A 420 -15.11 -3.35 15.00
C ILE A 420 -16.46 -2.69 14.75
N ILE A 421 -17.56 -3.24 15.31
CA ILE A 421 -18.88 -2.61 15.21
C ILE A 421 -18.88 -1.19 15.79
N ARG A 422 -18.21 -0.99 16.93
CA ARG A 422 -18.06 0.35 17.51
C ARG A 422 -17.19 1.27 16.65
N GLN A 423 -16.14 0.76 16.04
CA GLN A 423 -15.32 1.54 15.12
C GLN A 423 -16.11 1.99 13.89
N ILE A 424 -16.93 1.10 13.31
CA ILE A 424 -17.86 1.44 12.22
C ILE A 424 -18.80 2.55 12.65
N GLU A 425 -19.43 2.41 13.83
CA GLU A 425 -20.37 3.39 14.36
C GLU A 425 -19.70 4.76 14.56
N ASN A 426 -18.54 4.78 15.18
CA ASN A 426 -17.77 6.01 15.41
C ASN A 426 -17.35 6.67 14.09
N ASP A 427 -16.98 5.88 13.09
CA ASP A 427 -16.58 6.40 11.78
C ASP A 427 -17.78 6.97 11.00
N LEU A 428 -18.95 6.33 11.07
CA LEU A 428 -20.17 6.84 10.44
C LEU A 428 -20.70 8.12 11.10
N GLN A 429 -20.38 8.33 12.38
CA GLN A 429 -20.75 9.54 13.14
C GLN A 429 -19.67 10.63 13.11
N ALA A 430 -18.48 10.32 12.55
CA ALA A 430 -17.38 11.28 12.51
C ALA A 430 -17.75 12.51 11.67
N ASP A 431 -17.57 13.69 12.25
CA ASP A 431 -17.71 14.95 11.53
C ASP A 431 -16.40 15.26 10.78
N ASP A 432 -16.45 15.29 9.47
CA ASP A 432 -15.27 15.62 8.64
C ASP A 432 -15.15 17.14 8.42
N ARG A 433 -14.65 17.80 9.45
CA ARG A 433 -14.37 19.24 9.40
C ARG A 433 -13.33 19.62 8.33
N SER A 434 -12.50 18.67 7.90
CA SER A 434 -11.48 18.89 6.87
C SER A 434 -12.10 19.20 5.50
N GLN A 435 -13.25 18.61 5.17
CA GLN A 435 -13.95 18.89 3.93
C GLN A 435 -14.46 20.33 3.88
N GLN A 436 -15.06 20.80 4.97
CA GLN A 436 -15.55 22.17 5.07
C GLN A 436 -14.38 23.16 5.04
N LEU A 437 -13.31 22.91 5.80
CA LEU A 437 -12.11 23.75 5.80
C LEU A 437 -11.48 23.82 4.40
N ALA A 438 -11.43 22.72 3.66
CA ALA A 438 -10.94 22.69 2.28
C ALA A 438 -11.79 23.56 1.34
N ALA A 439 -13.13 23.55 1.52
CA ALA A 439 -14.03 24.42 0.75
C ALA A 439 -13.81 25.89 1.09
N ASP A 440 -13.67 26.21 2.37
CA ASP A 440 -13.43 27.57 2.84
C ASP A 440 -12.07 28.09 2.33
N ILE A 441 -10.99 27.29 2.38
CA ILE A 441 -9.68 27.69 1.83
C ILE A 441 -9.79 28.01 0.33
N ARG A 442 -10.48 27.18 -0.46
CA ARG A 442 -10.69 27.45 -1.90
C ARG A 442 -11.41 28.78 -2.15
N GLN A 443 -12.34 29.11 -1.29
CA GLN A 443 -13.13 30.34 -1.42
C GLN A 443 -12.32 31.59 -1.04
N TYR A 444 -11.58 31.55 0.08
CA TYR A 444 -10.91 32.71 0.64
C TYR A 444 -9.47 32.89 0.16
N VAL A 445 -8.83 31.81 -0.32
CA VAL A 445 -7.46 31.82 -0.83
C VAL A 445 -7.42 31.13 -2.21
N PRO A 446 -7.84 31.81 -3.28
CA PRO A 446 -7.93 31.20 -4.63
C PRO A 446 -6.57 30.68 -5.16
N ASP A 447 -5.47 31.28 -4.74
CA ASP A 447 -4.08 30.95 -5.11
C ASP A 447 -3.41 29.94 -4.17
N TYR A 448 -4.19 29.25 -3.32
CA TYR A 448 -3.69 28.30 -2.30
C TYR A 448 -2.67 27.28 -2.80
N LYS A 449 -2.72 26.89 -4.09
CA LYS A 449 -1.82 25.88 -4.68
C LYS A 449 -0.40 26.40 -4.86
N SER A 450 -0.21 27.68 -5.06
CA SER A 450 1.11 28.31 -5.25
C SER A 450 1.79 28.69 -3.94
N ARG A 451 1.06 28.58 -2.83
CA ARG A 451 1.51 29.00 -1.50
C ARG A 451 2.17 27.89 -0.73
N THR A 452 3.11 28.27 0.15
CA THR A 452 3.76 27.37 1.11
C THR A 452 3.14 27.55 2.49
N TRP A 453 2.47 26.52 2.96
CA TRP A 453 1.65 26.55 4.17
C TRP A 453 2.40 26.01 5.39
N LEU A 454 2.44 26.81 6.46
CA LEU A 454 2.74 26.29 7.79
C LEU A 454 1.43 25.95 8.49
N THR A 455 1.22 24.68 8.74
CA THR A 455 0.05 24.16 9.45
C THR A 455 0.36 22.80 10.08
N SER A 456 -0.47 22.40 11.02
CA SER A 456 -0.42 21.07 11.62
C SER A 456 -1.81 20.64 12.12
N GLY A 457 -1.96 19.37 12.48
CA GLY A 457 -3.24 18.85 12.95
C GLY A 457 -4.32 18.69 11.87
N THR A 458 -3.97 18.92 10.61
CA THR A 458 -4.88 18.89 9.44
C THR A 458 -4.55 17.76 8.50
N ALA A 459 -4.11 16.62 9.02
CA ALA A 459 -3.61 15.51 8.21
C ALA A 459 -4.61 15.04 7.13
N ASN A 460 -5.92 15.08 7.42
CA ASN A 460 -6.96 14.72 6.44
C ASN A 460 -7.19 15.80 5.37
N LEU A 461 -6.71 17.02 5.57
CA LEU A 461 -6.94 18.12 4.62
C LEU A 461 -6.35 17.81 3.24
N ASN A 462 -5.21 17.10 3.19
CA ASN A 462 -4.58 16.67 1.94
C ASN A 462 -5.46 15.76 1.08
N ALA A 463 -6.39 15.05 1.68
CA ALA A 463 -7.35 14.24 0.93
C ALA A 463 -8.35 15.07 0.12
N TYR A 464 -8.55 16.34 0.46
CA TYR A 464 -9.48 17.27 -0.16
C TYR A 464 -8.80 18.40 -0.93
N LEU A 465 -7.60 18.79 -0.49
CA LEU A 465 -6.93 20.00 -0.99
C LEU A 465 -5.42 19.76 -1.15
N PRO A 466 -4.85 19.92 -2.35
CA PRO A 466 -3.41 19.74 -2.56
C PRO A 466 -2.64 21.00 -2.10
N LEU A 467 -2.39 21.11 -0.80
CA LEU A 467 -1.54 22.18 -0.25
C LEU A 467 -0.06 21.81 -0.39
N SER A 468 0.80 22.82 -0.55
CA SER A 468 2.24 22.67 -0.40
C SER A 468 2.63 23.04 1.03
N TYR A 469 3.09 22.07 1.81
CA TYR A 469 3.44 22.29 3.21
C TYR A 469 4.90 22.71 3.36
N TYR A 470 5.14 23.59 4.32
CA TYR A 470 6.51 23.89 4.74
C TYR A 470 7.16 22.69 5.42
N ILE A 471 6.41 22.01 6.27
CA ILE A 471 6.83 20.80 6.98
C ILE A 471 5.67 19.81 7.09
N ALA A 472 5.94 18.52 6.87
CA ALA A 472 4.94 17.48 7.11
C ALA A 472 4.65 17.34 8.60
N PHE A 473 3.43 16.98 8.97
CA PHE A 473 3.03 16.83 10.38
C PHE A 473 3.76 15.69 11.10
N SER A 474 4.35 14.76 10.36
CA SER A 474 5.15 13.65 10.88
C SER A 474 6.38 13.41 10.01
N PRO A 475 7.56 13.16 10.62
CA PRO A 475 8.76 12.79 9.88
C PRO A 475 8.58 11.51 9.06
N HIS A 476 7.68 10.62 9.49
CA HIS A 476 7.37 9.37 8.79
C HIS A 476 6.85 9.59 7.36
N PHE A 477 6.10 10.67 7.15
CA PHE A 477 5.53 11.02 5.85
C PHE A 477 6.34 12.06 5.10
N SER A 478 7.45 12.54 5.69
CA SER A 478 8.28 13.54 5.07
C SER A 478 9.12 12.96 3.94
N HIS A 479 9.19 13.70 2.83
CA HIS A 479 10.11 13.39 1.75
C HIS A 479 11.57 13.42 2.25
N GLN A 480 12.37 12.45 1.86
CA GLN A 480 13.76 12.31 2.36
C GLN A 480 14.67 13.48 1.98
N ALA A 481 14.36 14.23 0.91
CA ALA A 481 15.08 15.45 0.52
C ALA A 481 14.50 16.74 1.12
N ALA A 482 13.48 16.66 1.99
CA ALA A 482 12.80 17.83 2.53
C ALA A 482 13.54 18.50 3.70
N GLN A 483 14.62 17.92 4.21
CA GLN A 483 15.39 18.45 5.35
C GLN A 483 14.50 18.68 6.59
N TYR A 484 13.71 17.70 6.94
CA TYR A 484 12.69 17.78 7.99
C TYR A 484 13.23 18.28 9.33
N SER A 485 14.40 17.79 9.78
CA SER A 485 14.98 18.21 11.07
C SER A 485 15.29 19.70 11.13
N GLN A 486 15.77 20.27 10.02
CA GLN A 486 16.08 21.70 9.94
C GLN A 486 14.79 22.54 9.96
N ARG A 487 13.78 22.14 9.18
CA ARG A 487 12.46 22.81 9.16
C ARG A 487 11.77 22.75 10.52
N LEU A 488 11.87 21.61 11.21
CA LEU A 488 11.35 21.48 12.57
C LEU A 488 12.09 22.40 13.57
N ALA A 489 13.41 22.54 13.43
CA ALA A 489 14.18 23.47 14.26
C ALA A 489 13.77 24.92 14.01
N GLU A 490 13.52 25.31 12.76
CA GLU A 490 13.01 26.64 12.40
C GLU A 490 11.61 26.90 12.99
N VAL A 491 10.69 25.92 12.92
CA VAL A 491 9.35 26.03 13.54
C VAL A 491 9.46 26.17 15.08
N LYS A 492 10.40 25.45 15.70
CA LYS A 492 10.68 25.64 17.15
C LYS A 492 11.23 27.02 17.44
N ALA A 493 12.18 27.52 16.65
CA ALA A 493 12.68 28.87 16.81
C ALA A 493 11.59 29.96 16.66
N MET A 494 10.62 29.74 15.74
CA MET A 494 9.44 30.61 15.63
C MET A 494 8.60 30.65 16.91
N SER A 495 8.50 29.53 17.65
CA SER A 495 7.79 29.50 18.94
C SER A 495 8.53 30.21 20.07
N GLU A 496 9.84 30.39 19.93
CA GLU A 496 10.72 31.05 20.90
C GLU A 496 11.00 32.51 20.54
N ALA A 497 10.43 33.01 19.43
CA ALA A 497 10.60 34.38 19.00
C ALA A 497 10.00 35.37 20.03
N GLU A 498 10.80 36.34 20.45
CA GLU A 498 10.41 37.34 21.47
C GLU A 498 9.59 38.50 20.89
N SER A 499 9.60 38.67 19.56
CA SER A 499 8.92 39.75 18.87
C SER A 499 8.41 39.36 17.48
N PRO A 500 7.42 40.10 16.92
CA PRO A 500 7.01 39.92 15.53
C PRO A 500 8.15 40.06 14.53
N VAL A 501 9.12 40.91 14.80
CA VAL A 501 10.30 41.14 13.95
C VAL A 501 11.18 39.88 13.94
N ASP A 502 11.43 39.30 15.11
CA ASP A 502 12.22 38.06 15.22
C ASP A 502 11.51 36.91 14.53
N PHE A 503 10.19 36.76 14.72
CA PHE A 503 9.36 35.79 14.04
C PHE A 503 9.49 35.90 12.51
N MET A 504 9.37 37.11 11.96
CA MET A 504 9.52 37.37 10.52
C MET A 504 10.95 37.12 10.02
N ASN A 505 11.97 37.46 10.82
CA ASN A 505 13.36 37.18 10.48
C ASN A 505 13.62 35.67 10.34
N ILE A 506 13.09 34.87 11.24
CA ILE A 506 13.19 33.40 11.16
C ILE A 506 12.52 32.90 9.88
N ILE A 507 11.32 33.36 9.54
CA ILE A 507 10.62 32.99 8.31
C ILE A 507 11.40 33.39 7.07
N ASN A 508 11.93 34.61 7.02
CA ASN A 508 12.65 35.14 5.85
C ASN A 508 14.03 34.51 5.65
N GLN A 509 14.66 34.03 6.71
CA GLN A 509 15.94 33.32 6.68
C GLN A 509 15.78 31.79 6.59
N GLY A 510 14.56 31.30 6.70
CA GLY A 510 14.23 29.87 6.69
C GLY A 510 14.52 29.20 5.37
N LYS A 511 14.35 27.89 5.37
CA LYS A 511 14.57 27.04 4.18
C LYS A 511 13.59 27.36 3.06
N GLU A 512 14.09 27.35 1.85
CA GLU A 512 13.26 27.46 0.66
C GLU A 512 12.43 26.16 0.39
N PRO A 513 11.20 26.28 -0.08
CA PRO A 513 10.42 27.51 -0.23
C PRO A 513 10.05 28.11 1.13
N GLN A 514 10.06 29.44 1.23
CA GLN A 514 9.69 30.15 2.46
C GLN A 514 8.20 30.05 2.75
N ILE A 515 7.84 30.19 4.03
CA ILE A 515 6.44 30.25 4.47
C ILE A 515 5.81 31.56 4.00
N ASP A 516 4.68 31.46 3.31
CA ASP A 516 3.88 32.60 2.87
C ASP A 516 2.41 32.53 3.33
N SER A 517 2.03 31.44 3.98
CA SER A 517 0.68 31.21 4.49
C SER A 517 0.70 30.42 5.79
N LEU A 518 -0.12 30.85 6.75
CA LEU A 518 -0.31 30.16 8.03
C LEU A 518 -1.75 29.68 8.14
N LEU A 519 -1.94 28.43 8.59
CA LEU A 519 -3.24 27.87 8.92
C LEU A 519 -3.17 27.29 10.32
N PHE A 520 -3.77 27.96 11.27
CA PHE A 520 -3.71 27.64 12.68
C PHE A 520 -5.07 27.33 13.27
N TYR A 521 -5.10 26.42 14.23
CA TYR A 521 -6.26 26.13 15.03
C TYR A 521 -6.12 26.74 16.42
N ASP A 522 -7.14 27.47 16.87
CA ASP A 522 -7.23 28.06 18.20
C ASP A 522 -8.06 27.15 19.13
N GLU A 523 -7.40 26.46 20.04
CA GLU A 523 -8.07 25.59 21.02
C GLU A 523 -8.85 26.36 22.08
N GLN A 524 -8.54 27.66 22.26
CA GLN A 524 -9.08 28.47 23.36
C GLN A 524 -9.95 29.62 22.83
N THR A 525 -11.25 29.41 22.81
CA THR A 525 -12.24 30.39 22.31
C THR A 525 -12.38 31.66 23.18
N ASN A 526 -11.78 31.73 24.40
CA ASN A 526 -12.06 32.79 25.38
C ASN A 526 -10.81 33.49 25.94
N VAL A 527 -9.59 33.24 25.42
CA VAL A 527 -8.37 33.91 25.94
C VAL A 527 -7.80 34.82 24.88
N VAL A 528 -7.79 36.12 25.16
CA VAL A 528 -7.29 37.17 24.24
C VAL A 528 -5.78 37.04 23.98
N ASP A 529 -5.03 36.46 24.90
CA ASP A 529 -3.57 36.30 24.87
C ASP A 529 -3.12 34.84 24.72
N GLY A 530 -3.93 33.98 24.05
CA GLY A 530 -3.57 32.59 23.84
C GLY A 530 -2.52 32.42 22.73
N ASP A 531 -1.99 31.18 22.65
CA ASP A 531 -1.07 30.76 21.60
C ASP A 531 -1.80 29.92 20.57
N PHE A 532 -1.35 29.93 19.30
CA PHE A 532 -1.73 28.91 18.34
C PHE A 532 -0.92 27.65 18.58
N THR A 533 -1.58 26.51 18.59
CA THR A 533 -0.91 25.23 18.79
C THR A 533 -0.68 24.52 17.47
N LEU A 534 0.58 24.19 17.19
CA LEU A 534 0.97 23.32 16.10
C LEU A 534 1.20 21.92 16.67
N PHE A 535 0.58 20.94 16.04
CA PHE A 535 0.68 19.56 16.41
C PHE A 535 1.55 18.79 15.42
N PHE A 536 2.64 18.18 15.88
CA PHE A 536 3.47 17.27 15.12
C PHE A 536 3.49 15.91 15.80
N TRP A 537 3.34 14.87 15.02
CA TRP A 537 3.39 13.52 15.53
C TRP A 537 4.77 12.91 15.29
N ALA A 538 5.54 12.73 16.35
CA ALA A 538 6.80 12.01 16.31
C ALA A 538 6.57 10.58 16.77
N ASP A 539 6.43 9.66 15.84
CA ASP A 539 6.34 8.25 16.17
C ASP A 539 7.71 7.75 16.66
N ARG A 540 7.71 6.96 17.71
CA ARG A 540 8.90 6.32 18.29
C ARG A 540 8.62 4.84 18.52
N TYR A 541 8.30 4.15 17.45
CA TYR A 541 8.12 2.72 17.55
C TYR A 541 9.38 2.02 18.14
N PRO A 542 9.27 1.09 19.11
CA PRO A 542 8.04 0.53 19.68
C PRO A 542 7.45 1.33 20.85
N ASN A 543 8.03 2.47 21.22
CA ASN A 543 7.69 3.21 22.45
C ASN A 543 6.44 4.09 22.31
N GLY A 544 5.67 3.93 21.23
CA GLY A 544 4.51 4.75 20.90
C GLY A 544 4.86 6.10 20.30
N GLY A 545 3.84 6.81 19.80
CA GLY A 545 3.99 8.17 19.28
C GLY A 545 4.15 9.18 20.42
N GLN A 546 4.95 10.20 20.19
CA GLN A 546 4.96 11.40 21.03
C GLN A 546 4.38 12.55 20.24
N ASP A 547 3.36 13.16 20.84
CA ASP A 547 2.85 14.43 20.35
C ASP A 547 3.83 15.52 20.69
N LEU A 548 4.30 16.23 19.69
CA LEU A 548 5.09 17.43 19.84
C LEU A 548 4.18 18.63 19.62
N LEU A 549 3.84 19.32 20.70
CA LEU A 549 3.06 20.54 20.66
C LEU A 549 4.02 21.74 20.63
N ILE A 550 3.91 22.57 19.59
CA ILE A 550 4.66 23.81 19.44
C ILE A 550 3.66 24.97 19.51
N LYS A 551 3.89 25.89 20.43
CA LYS A 551 3.01 27.05 20.64
C LYS A 551 3.59 28.25 19.93
N ILE A 552 2.81 28.89 19.07
CA ILE A 552 3.15 30.15 18.40
C ILE A 552 2.37 31.28 19.06
N PRO A 553 3.04 32.24 19.71
CA PRO A 553 2.38 33.36 20.35
C PRO A 553 1.59 34.18 19.31
N LYS A 554 0.30 34.44 19.57
CA LYS A 554 -0.55 35.25 18.68
C LYS A 554 0.04 36.65 18.45
N GLY A 555 0.69 37.21 19.47
CA GLY A 555 1.37 38.51 19.41
C GLY A 555 2.48 38.57 18.37
N ASN A 556 3.06 37.45 17.97
CA ASN A 556 4.14 37.42 16.97
C ASN A 556 3.61 37.50 15.53
N ILE A 557 2.29 37.37 15.32
CA ILE A 557 1.67 37.50 14.00
C ILE A 557 1.21 38.94 13.82
N SER A 558 2.12 39.80 13.32
CA SER A 558 1.86 41.21 13.13
C SER A 558 0.90 41.47 11.98
N LYS A 559 -0.07 42.39 12.19
CA LYS A 559 -0.94 42.87 11.11
C LYS A 559 -0.19 43.67 10.03
N GLN A 560 1.06 44.08 10.27
CA GLN A 560 1.89 44.74 9.26
C GLN A 560 2.37 43.73 8.21
N ASP A 561 2.74 42.54 8.64
CA ASP A 561 3.35 41.50 7.82
C ASP A 561 2.32 40.47 7.30
N TRP A 562 1.22 40.32 8.02
CA TRP A 562 0.19 39.29 7.75
C TRP A 562 -1.20 39.89 7.61
N GLU A 563 -1.95 39.38 6.64
CA GLU A 563 -3.38 39.64 6.46
C GLU A 563 -4.17 38.45 6.94
N GLU A 564 -5.05 38.64 7.92
CA GLU A 564 -5.98 37.62 8.37
C GLU A 564 -7.19 37.60 7.47
N VAL A 565 -7.32 36.55 6.62
CA VAL A 565 -8.36 36.48 5.59
C VAL A 565 -9.53 35.58 6.00
N TYR A 566 -9.38 34.81 7.08
CA TYR A 566 -10.42 33.86 7.50
C TYR A 566 -10.33 33.54 8.98
N ILE A 567 -11.50 33.59 9.66
CA ILE A 567 -11.71 33.15 11.05
C ILE A 567 -13.06 32.44 11.10
N LYS A 568 -13.07 31.14 11.31
CA LYS A 568 -14.30 30.37 11.49
C LYS A 568 -14.00 29.02 12.15
N ASN A 569 -14.85 28.58 13.06
CA ASN A 569 -14.70 27.30 13.75
C ASN A 569 -13.32 27.14 14.39
N ASN A 570 -12.77 28.19 14.97
CA ASN A 570 -11.44 28.28 15.58
C ASN A 570 -10.26 28.11 14.58
N TRP A 571 -10.50 28.13 13.28
CA TRP A 571 -9.46 28.17 12.27
C TRP A 571 -9.14 29.61 11.85
N HIS A 572 -7.86 29.90 11.75
CA HIS A 572 -7.31 31.19 11.33
C HIS A 572 -6.40 31.01 10.13
N ILE A 573 -6.60 31.82 9.11
CA ILE A 573 -5.74 31.85 7.92
C ILE A 573 -5.10 33.22 7.81
N PHE A 574 -3.76 33.24 7.77
CA PHE A 574 -2.97 34.44 7.57
C PHE A 574 -2.17 34.27 6.28
N LEU A 575 -2.21 35.33 5.45
CA LEU A 575 -1.41 35.45 4.23
C LEU A 575 -0.34 36.49 4.41
N LYS A 576 0.88 36.18 3.99
CA LYS A 576 2.00 37.15 3.99
C LYS A 576 1.71 38.24 2.98
N LYS A 577 1.90 39.52 3.40
CA LYS A 577 1.69 40.69 2.58
C LYS A 577 2.81 40.94 1.58
#